data_aeb410189f5ef3544ae893cf72323575
#
_entry.id   aeb410189f5ef3544ae893cf72323575
#
_cell.length_a   1.000
_cell.length_b   1.000
_cell.length_c   1.000
_cell.angle_alpha   90.00
_cell.angle_beta   90.00
_cell.angle_gamma   90.00
#
_symmetry.space_group_name_H-M   'P 1'
#
loop_
_entity.id
_entity.type
_entity.pdbx_description
1 polymer ?
#
loop_
_entity_poly.entity_id
_entity_poly.type
_entity_poly.pdbx_seq_one_letter_code
_entity_poly.pdbx_strand_id
1 'polypeptide(L)'
;MIVKAKCIKETYTWSWDGKQHTFPYVKTGLVYVFHKEIKCDPYRTVYWLDKTRLPNPQDYDYIDCVGRGLETREFKEMFEVI
;
A
#
# COMPACT_ATOMS: atom_id res chain seq x y z
N MET A 1 3.32 -11.71 -8.07
CA MET A 1 1.95 -11.60 -8.66
C MET A 1 1.54 -10.14 -8.65
N ILE A 2 1.01 -9.66 -9.74
CA ILE A 2 0.55 -8.28 -9.86
C ILE A 2 -0.94 -8.21 -9.55
N VAL A 3 -1.31 -7.25 -8.71
CA VAL A 3 -2.70 -7.02 -8.30
C VAL A 3 -3.05 -5.56 -8.58
N LYS A 4 -4.17 -5.33 -9.25
CA LYS A 4 -4.71 -3.99 -9.44
C LYS A 4 -5.84 -3.78 -8.45
N ALA A 5 -5.81 -2.66 -7.76
CA ALA A 5 -6.80 -2.37 -6.73
C ALA A 5 -7.15 -0.88 -6.69
N LYS A 6 -8.42 -0.61 -6.47
CA LYS A 6 -8.92 0.76 -6.35
C LYS A 6 -8.82 1.20 -4.89
N CYS A 7 -8.33 2.42 -4.68
CA CYS A 7 -8.26 2.99 -3.34
C CYS A 7 -9.67 3.35 -2.85
N ILE A 8 -10.03 2.86 -1.67
CA ILE A 8 -11.33 3.13 -1.05
C ILE A 8 -11.20 3.94 0.24
N LYS A 9 -9.95 4.06 0.76
CA LYS A 9 -9.67 4.86 1.95
C LYS A 9 -8.27 5.44 1.79
N GLU A 10 -8.15 6.75 1.94
CA GLU A 10 -6.92 7.46 1.57
C GLU A 10 -5.77 7.31 2.54
N THR A 11 -6.04 7.02 3.80
CA THR A 11 -4.99 6.94 4.81
C THR A 11 -5.17 5.73 5.72
N TYR A 12 -4.06 5.08 6.01
CA TYR A 12 -3.98 4.08 7.05
C TYR A 12 -2.88 4.49 8.02
N THR A 13 -3.22 4.56 9.29
CA THR A 13 -2.29 4.97 10.32
C THR A 13 -1.97 3.79 11.24
N TRP A 14 -0.69 3.56 11.50
CA TRP A 14 -0.25 2.52 12.43
C TRP A 14 0.79 3.09 13.39
N SER A 15 0.93 2.44 14.53
CA SER A 15 1.92 2.83 15.53
C SER A 15 3.08 1.83 15.51
N TRP A 16 4.29 2.35 15.42
CA TRP A 16 5.49 1.52 15.41
C TRP A 16 6.64 2.33 16.03
N ASP A 17 7.46 1.68 16.83
CA ASP A 17 8.62 2.30 17.50
C ASP A 17 8.26 3.55 18.33
N GLY A 18 7.05 3.61 18.88
CA GLY A 18 6.59 4.76 19.64
C GLY A 18 6.19 5.95 18.79
N LYS A 19 6.21 5.81 17.47
CA LYS A 19 5.83 6.85 16.52
C LYS A 19 4.63 6.42 15.71
N GLN A 20 3.89 7.41 15.21
CA GLN A 20 2.75 7.18 14.36
C GLN A 20 3.16 7.34 12.90
N HIS A 21 2.84 6.34 12.09
CA HIS A 21 3.15 6.33 10.66
C HIS A 21 1.86 6.30 9.86
N THR A 22 1.86 6.94 8.71
CA THR A 22 0.71 6.97 7.81
C THR A 22 1.15 6.51 6.43
N PHE A 23 0.34 5.67 5.80
CA PHE A 23 0.56 5.29 4.40
C PHE A 23 -0.01 6.41 3.55
N PRO A 24 0.85 7.26 2.96
CA PRO A 24 0.42 8.53 2.40
C PRO A 24 0.12 8.50 0.92
N TYR A 25 -0.53 9.56 0.47
CA TYR A 25 -0.60 9.97 -0.93
C TYR A 25 -1.37 9.09 -1.89
N VAL A 26 -2.16 8.12 -1.37
CA VAL A 26 -3.10 7.42 -2.23
C VAL A 26 -4.42 8.18 -2.24
N LYS A 27 -5.08 8.20 -3.39
CA LYS A 27 -6.32 8.95 -3.59
C LYS A 27 -7.48 8.00 -3.82
N THR A 28 -8.57 8.22 -3.10
CA THR A 28 -9.78 7.43 -3.26
C THR A 28 -10.27 7.48 -4.71
N GLY A 29 -10.62 6.33 -5.24
CA GLY A 29 -11.12 6.21 -6.60
C GLY A 29 -10.08 5.92 -7.65
N LEU A 30 -8.79 6.10 -7.36
CA LEU A 30 -7.71 5.79 -8.28
C LEU A 30 -7.28 4.34 -8.15
N VAL A 31 -6.81 3.78 -9.25
CA VAL A 31 -6.36 2.39 -9.33
C VAL A 31 -4.85 2.33 -9.19
N TYR A 32 -4.39 1.50 -8.26
CA TYR A 32 -2.97 1.30 -7.97
C TYR A 32 -2.57 -0.12 -8.29
N VAL A 33 -1.30 -0.31 -8.61
CA VAL A 33 -0.73 -1.62 -8.91
C VAL A 33 0.13 -2.06 -7.74
N PHE A 34 -0.05 -3.30 -7.32
CA PHE A 34 0.71 -3.89 -6.22
C PHE A 34 1.40 -5.17 -6.67
N HIS A 35 2.52 -5.44 -6.07
CA HIS A 35 3.20 -6.73 -6.17
C HIS A 35 2.91 -7.52 -4.91
N LYS A 36 2.17 -8.62 -5.09
CA LYS A 36 1.79 -9.48 -3.98
C LYS A 36 2.89 -10.51 -3.74
N GLU A 37 3.40 -10.55 -2.53
CA GLU A 37 4.44 -11.49 -2.13
C GLU A 37 3.94 -12.36 -0.98
N ILE A 38 4.14 -13.67 -1.08
CA ILE A 38 3.80 -14.61 -0.03
C ILE A 38 5.09 -15.01 0.67
N LYS A 39 5.19 -14.71 1.95
CA LYS A 39 6.34 -15.06 2.78
C LYS A 39 6.00 -16.28 3.61
N CYS A 40 6.96 -17.20 3.77
CA CYS A 40 6.70 -18.50 4.38
C CYS A 40 7.17 -18.65 5.81
N ASP A 41 7.94 -17.73 6.37
CA ASP A 41 8.45 -17.87 7.75
C ASP A 41 8.54 -16.52 8.44
N PRO A 42 7.47 -16.08 9.14
CA PRO A 42 6.16 -16.72 9.27
C PRO A 42 5.33 -16.54 7.99
N TYR A 43 4.36 -17.42 7.81
CA TYR A 43 3.49 -17.34 6.64
C TYR A 43 2.66 -16.06 6.66
N ARG A 44 2.81 -15.23 5.65
CA ARG A 44 2.04 -13.99 5.52
C ARG A 44 2.08 -13.49 4.07
N THR A 45 1.11 -12.67 3.73
CA THR A 45 1.04 -12.03 2.43
C THR A 45 1.33 -10.54 2.57
N VAL A 46 2.18 -10.01 1.71
CA VAL A 46 2.54 -8.59 1.71
C VAL A 46 2.26 -8.02 0.32
N TYR A 47 1.65 -6.84 0.29
CA TYR A 47 1.36 -6.11 -0.94
C TYR A 47 2.28 -4.90 -1.02
N TRP A 48 3.12 -4.86 -2.05
CA TRP A 48 4.09 -3.79 -2.27
C TRP A 48 3.59 -2.89 -3.38
N LEU A 49 3.41 -1.60 -3.08
CA LEU A 49 2.98 -0.62 -4.08
C LEU A 49 4.03 -0.48 -5.17
N ASP A 50 3.59 -0.56 -6.43
CA ASP A 50 4.48 -0.35 -7.58
C ASP A 50 4.59 1.15 -7.85
N LYS A 51 5.73 1.72 -7.47
CA LYS A 51 5.98 3.15 -7.62
C LYS A 51 6.19 3.59 -9.06
N THR A 52 6.39 2.65 -9.98
CA THR A 52 6.59 2.97 -11.39
C THR A 52 5.28 3.10 -12.16
N ARG A 53 4.16 2.74 -11.53
CA ARG A 53 2.84 2.74 -12.16
C ARG A 53 1.82 3.51 -11.35
N LEU A 54 2.22 4.64 -10.82
CA LEU A 54 1.34 5.46 -9.99
C LEU A 54 0.40 6.30 -10.85
N PRO A 55 -0.91 6.35 -10.50
CA PRO A 55 -1.83 7.26 -11.18
C PRO A 55 -1.64 8.73 -10.75
N ASN A 56 -0.94 8.96 -9.64
CA ASN A 56 -0.68 10.30 -9.12
C ASN A 56 0.77 10.46 -8.68
N PRO A 57 1.75 10.30 -9.62
CA PRO A 57 3.16 10.27 -9.26
C PRO A 57 3.69 11.55 -8.63
N GLN A 58 3.09 12.69 -8.93
CA GLN A 58 3.52 13.97 -8.38
C GLN A 58 3.29 14.08 -6.87
N ASP A 59 2.45 13.22 -6.30
CA ASP A 59 2.16 13.23 -4.86
C ASP A 59 3.18 12.37 -4.08
N TYR A 60 4.13 11.76 -4.74
CA TYR A 60 5.08 10.81 -4.15
C TYR A 60 6.49 11.36 -4.12
N ASP A 61 6.68 12.51 -3.47
CA ASP A 61 8.01 13.08 -3.30
C ASP A 61 8.81 12.35 -2.22
N TYR A 62 8.14 11.59 -1.36
CA TYR A 62 8.78 10.88 -0.25
C TYR A 62 8.70 9.39 -0.45
N ILE A 63 9.71 8.86 -1.09
CA ILE A 63 9.82 7.45 -1.43
C ILE A 63 9.85 6.56 -0.18
N ASP A 64 10.41 7.06 0.90
CA ASP A 64 10.55 6.31 2.14
C ASP A 64 9.21 5.85 2.72
N CYS A 65 8.17 6.64 2.51
CA CYS A 65 6.84 6.30 3.02
C CYS A 65 6.20 5.13 2.27
N VAL A 66 6.67 4.84 1.07
CA VAL A 66 6.09 3.81 0.20
C VAL A 66 6.89 2.52 0.22
N GLY A 67 8.01 2.51 0.94
CA GLY A 67 8.86 1.34 1.05
C GLY A 67 8.29 0.23 1.91
N ARG A 68 7.21 0.50 2.65
CA ARG A 68 6.58 -0.49 3.50
C ARG A 68 5.49 -1.26 2.75
N GLY A 69 5.56 -2.59 2.83
CA GLY A 69 4.49 -3.40 2.30
C GLY A 69 3.27 -3.41 3.22
N LEU A 70 2.10 -3.59 2.66
CA LEU A 70 0.85 -3.74 3.40
C LEU A 70 0.52 -5.21 3.56
N GLU A 71 0.17 -5.60 4.78
CA GLU A 71 -0.35 -6.95 5.01
C GLU A 71 -1.80 -7.02 4.55
N THR A 72 -2.33 -8.22 4.42
CA THR A 72 -3.67 -8.43 3.88
C THR A 72 -4.74 -7.58 4.56
N ARG A 73 -4.70 -7.50 5.88
CA ARG A 73 -5.68 -6.72 6.65
C ARG A 73 -5.61 -5.24 6.30
N GLU A 74 -4.42 -4.69 6.28
CA GLU A 74 -4.20 -3.28 5.96
C GLU A 74 -4.59 -2.99 4.51
N PHE A 75 -4.21 -3.88 3.61
CA PHE A 75 -4.55 -3.75 2.20
C PHE A 75 -6.06 -3.71 1.99
N LYS A 76 -6.79 -4.60 2.63
CA LYS A 76 -8.25 -4.67 2.49
C LYS A 76 -8.98 -3.46 3.06
N GLU A 77 -8.39 -2.79 4.05
CA GLU A 77 -8.97 -1.58 4.60
C GLU A 77 -8.87 -0.40 3.63
N MET A 78 -7.82 -0.37 2.82
CA MET A 78 -7.54 0.77 1.94
C MET A 78 -7.91 0.54 0.49
N PHE A 79 -7.91 -0.71 0.05
CA PHE A 79 -8.01 -1.04 -1.36
C PHE A 79 -9.00 -2.17 -1.61
N GLU A 80 -9.61 -2.10 -2.79
CA GLU A 80 -10.51 -3.13 -3.28
C GLU A 80 -9.98 -3.65 -4.61
N VAL A 81 -9.72 -4.96 -4.68
CA VAL A 81 -9.21 -5.58 -5.91
C VAL A 81 -10.28 -5.51 -7.00
N ILE A 82 -9.84 -5.11 -8.17
CA ILE A 82 -10.73 -5.00 -9.33
C ILE A 82 -10.43 -6.07 -10.37
#